data_935bb74e0dc3b91a144a59cdf0a83d24
#
_entry.id   935bb74e0dc3b91a144a59cdf0a83d24
#
_cell.length_a   1.000
_cell.length_b   1.000
_cell.length_c   1.000
_cell.angle_alpha   90.00
_cell.angle_beta   90.00
_cell.angle_gamma   90.00
#
_symmetry.space_group_name_H-M   'P 1'
#
loop_
_entity.id
_entity.type
_entity.pdbx_description
1 polymer ?
#
loop_
_entity_poly.entity_id
_entity_poly.type
_entity_poly.pdbx_seq_one_letter_code
_entity_poly.pdbx_strand_id
1 'polypeptide(L)'
;MIRTPFALNLVVLVLSLTLLPTGTTGEQQVQASRTAGHEHLSEVACVDVPPGEKRPEFGCFNIGTVKELHFRQSDVYWHLYTFGSRKAAEAARSATGIVVEEDGRVWLSEFGARDTAPRGGKAVAVVGPLQLPVAKSYSAVLSYAVMRPGDSSRVHTHPGPEGWYVLAGEQCLETPAGANRAGAGQTMTVRPNVPMELNVNGTTLRRAFALVIHDSTQERGVPSDWKPSGKCGP
;
A
#
# COMPACT_ATOMS: atom_id res chain seq x y z
N MET A 1 43.87 70.14 29.23
CA MET A 1 45.12 70.09 30.04
C MET A 1 45.61 68.65 30.03
N ILE A 2 46.87 68.52 29.60
CA ILE A 2 47.85 67.47 29.94
C ILE A 2 47.62 66.10 29.23
N ARG A 3 48.25 65.89 28.09
CA ARG A 3 49.58 65.28 27.76
C ARG A 3 49.63 63.78 27.82
N THR A 4 49.89 63.22 26.64
CA THR A 4 50.50 61.93 26.27
C THR A 4 51.76 61.55 27.05
N PRO A 5 52.27 60.31 27.05
CA PRO A 5 53.16 59.98 25.96
C PRO A 5 53.10 58.47 25.49
N PHE A 6 53.59 58.38 24.29
CA PHE A 6 54.23 57.28 23.55
C PHE A 6 54.97 56.23 24.38
N ALA A 7 54.83 54.97 23.99
CA ALA A 7 55.87 53.97 24.07
C ALA A 7 55.87 53.03 22.87
N LEU A 8 56.94 53.08 22.18
CA LEU A 8 57.41 52.33 21.06
C LEU A 8 58.12 51.04 21.58
N ASN A 9 57.77 49.87 21.12
CA ASN A 9 58.66 48.70 21.19
C ASN A 9 58.31 47.68 20.13
N LEU A 10 59.13 47.60 19.18
CA LEU A 10 60.17 46.68 18.79
C LEU A 10 59.69 45.31 18.25
N VAL A 11 59.85 45.24 16.94
CA VAL A 11 59.74 44.06 16.09
C VAL A 11 60.76 42.98 16.50
N VAL A 12 60.34 41.78 16.69
CA VAL A 12 61.20 40.62 16.60
C VAL A 12 60.59 39.63 15.59
N LEU A 13 61.27 39.59 14.46
CA LEU A 13 61.00 38.65 13.38
C LEU A 13 61.69 37.31 13.75
N VAL A 14 60.91 36.28 14.03
CA VAL A 14 61.43 34.92 14.11
C VAL A 14 60.92 34.13 12.90
N LEU A 15 61.83 33.94 11.97
CA LEU A 15 61.65 32.98 10.88
C LEU A 15 61.82 31.57 11.44
N SER A 16 60.72 30.83 11.50
CA SER A 16 60.82 29.38 11.70
C SER A 16 60.37 28.68 10.45
N LEU A 17 61.36 28.13 9.78
CA LEU A 17 61.24 27.23 8.66
C LEU A 17 60.83 25.86 9.19
N THR A 18 59.59 25.41 8.94
CA THR A 18 59.19 24.04 9.19
C THR A 18 58.73 23.39 7.91
N LEU A 19 59.37 22.28 7.62
CA LEU A 19 59.18 21.40 6.49
C LEU A 19 57.74 20.89 6.38
N LEU A 20 57.23 20.92 5.15
CA LEU A 20 56.04 20.23 4.69
C LEU A 20 56.24 18.71 4.69
N PRO A 21 55.29 17.92 5.22
CA PRO A 21 55.13 16.55 4.76
C PRO A 21 54.20 16.56 3.55
N THR A 22 54.68 16.07 2.44
CA THR A 22 53.87 15.67 1.28
C THR A 22 53.06 14.45 1.63
N GLY A 23 51.80 14.66 1.97
CA GLY A 23 50.80 13.60 2.13
C GLY A 23 49.74 13.78 1.05
N THR A 24 49.89 13.06 -0.05
CA THR A 24 48.86 12.84 -1.05
C THR A 24 47.75 11.97 -0.42
N THR A 25 46.75 12.58 0.15
CA THR A 25 45.44 11.93 0.37
C THR A 25 44.54 12.38 -0.75
N GLY A 26 44.35 11.47 -1.71
CA GLY A 26 43.29 11.61 -2.70
C GLY A 26 41.94 11.64 -2.01
N GLU A 27 41.36 12.81 -1.88
CA GLU A 27 39.93 12.94 -1.71
C GLU A 27 39.27 12.47 -3.01
N GLN A 28 38.94 11.18 -3.03
CA GLN A 28 37.89 10.70 -3.94
C GLN A 28 36.60 11.43 -3.57
N GLN A 29 36.35 12.54 -4.23
CA GLN A 29 34.97 13.03 -4.40
C GLN A 29 34.21 11.91 -5.12
N VAL A 30 33.44 11.16 -4.32
CA VAL A 30 32.38 10.33 -4.84
C VAL A 30 31.37 11.29 -5.42
N GLN A 31 31.59 11.61 -6.70
CA GLN A 31 30.62 12.31 -7.52
C GLN A 31 29.45 11.32 -7.68
N ALA A 32 28.47 11.44 -6.79
CA ALA A 32 27.20 10.74 -6.93
C ALA A 32 26.60 11.19 -8.25
N SER A 33 26.79 10.37 -9.26
CA SER A 33 26.03 10.44 -10.50
C SER A 33 24.55 10.35 -10.12
N ARG A 34 23.88 11.49 -10.05
CA ARG A 34 22.43 11.55 -10.10
C ARG A 34 22.02 11.15 -11.51
N THR A 35 22.07 9.87 -11.81
CA THR A 35 21.19 9.31 -12.81
C THR A 35 19.79 9.56 -12.29
N ALA A 36 18.99 10.33 -13.03
CA ALA A 36 17.57 10.39 -12.89
C ALA A 36 17.00 9.01 -13.30
N GLY A 37 17.31 7.99 -12.50
CA GLY A 37 16.61 6.73 -12.46
C GLY A 37 15.34 7.00 -11.67
N HIS A 38 14.20 6.62 -12.18
CA HIS A 38 13.00 6.50 -11.42
C HIS A 38 13.35 5.75 -10.12
N GLU A 39 13.39 6.48 -8.99
CA GLU A 39 13.36 5.83 -7.69
C GLU A 39 12.13 4.94 -7.73
N HIS A 40 12.34 3.63 -7.75
CA HIS A 40 11.29 2.66 -7.46
C HIS A 40 10.78 3.00 -6.07
N LEU A 41 9.71 3.77 -6.05
CA LEU A 41 9.08 4.22 -4.83
C LEU A 41 8.48 2.98 -4.19
N SER A 42 9.15 2.53 -3.15
CA SER A 42 8.71 1.66 -2.07
C SER A 42 7.72 0.55 -2.43
N GLU A 43 8.18 -0.67 -2.25
CA GLU A 43 7.33 -1.85 -2.10
C GLU A 43 6.25 -1.58 -1.03
N VAL A 44 5.01 -1.39 -1.47
CA VAL A 44 3.89 -1.06 -0.60
C VAL A 44 3.30 -2.33 0.00
N ALA A 45 3.36 -2.45 1.32
CA ALA A 45 2.61 -3.45 2.08
C ALA A 45 1.42 -2.78 2.79
N CYS A 46 0.31 -3.53 2.96
CA CYS A 46 -0.82 -3.01 3.72
C CYS A 46 -0.56 -3.15 5.23
N VAL A 47 -0.66 -2.04 5.95
CA VAL A 47 -0.35 -1.92 7.37
C VAL A 47 -1.57 -1.44 8.17
N ASP A 48 -1.57 -1.71 9.46
CA ASP A 48 -2.50 -1.10 10.38
C ASP A 48 -2.03 0.32 10.72
N VAL A 49 -2.96 1.26 10.84
CA VAL A 49 -2.67 2.60 11.35
C VAL A 49 -2.91 2.58 12.85
N PRO A 50 -1.92 2.91 13.68
CA PRO A 50 -2.11 2.94 15.13
C PRO A 50 -3.23 3.89 15.55
N PRO A 51 -4.00 3.56 16.60
CA PRO A 51 -5.04 4.43 17.10
C PRO A 51 -4.52 5.83 17.43
N GLY A 52 -5.19 6.87 16.90
CA GLY A 52 -4.82 8.27 17.13
C GLY A 52 -3.75 8.82 16.17
N GLU A 53 -3.15 7.98 15.35
CA GLU A 53 -2.24 8.44 14.31
C GLU A 53 -2.98 8.84 13.02
N LYS A 54 -2.44 9.86 12.36
CA LYS A 54 -2.95 10.27 11.05
C LYS A 54 -2.40 9.31 9.98
N ARG A 55 -3.28 8.74 9.20
CA ARG A 55 -2.90 7.93 8.04
C ARG A 55 -2.07 8.75 7.05
N PRO A 56 -0.91 8.24 6.58
CA PRO A 56 -0.17 8.85 5.48
C PRO A 56 -1.03 9.03 4.22
N GLU A 57 -0.65 9.97 3.37
CA GLU A 57 -1.36 10.24 2.11
C GLU A 57 -1.25 9.07 1.12
N PHE A 58 -0.08 8.40 1.09
CA PHE A 58 0.22 7.28 0.20
C PHE A 58 0.53 6.02 0.98
N GLY A 59 0.15 4.88 0.45
CA GLY A 59 0.37 3.57 1.03
C GLY A 59 -0.85 2.68 0.94
N CYS A 60 -0.80 1.54 1.62
CA CYS A 60 -1.92 0.62 1.79
C CYS A 60 -2.23 0.47 3.28
N PHE A 61 -3.49 0.66 3.66
CA PHE A 61 -3.91 0.72 5.06
C PHE A 61 -5.09 -0.20 5.31
N ASN A 62 -5.00 -1.02 6.36
CA ASN A 62 -6.13 -1.82 6.81
C ASN A 62 -7.16 -0.88 7.45
N ILE A 63 -8.38 -0.92 6.95
CA ILE A 63 -9.46 0.01 7.34
C ILE A 63 -10.65 -0.70 7.97
N GLY A 64 -10.67 -2.02 7.91
CA GLY A 64 -11.72 -2.83 8.54
C GLY A 64 -11.35 -4.30 8.57
N THR A 65 -11.65 -4.96 9.69
CA THR A 65 -11.41 -6.39 9.87
C THR A 65 -12.61 -7.03 10.56
N VAL A 66 -13.06 -8.17 10.02
CA VAL A 66 -14.01 -9.06 10.68
C VAL A 66 -13.37 -10.43 10.82
N LYS A 67 -13.47 -10.99 12.02
CA LYS A 67 -12.92 -12.31 12.37
C LYS A 67 -14.06 -13.30 12.62
N GLU A 68 -13.71 -14.58 12.71
CA GLU A 68 -14.63 -15.67 13.02
C GLU A 68 -15.81 -15.75 12.02
N LEU A 69 -15.53 -15.50 10.74
CA LEU A 69 -16.49 -15.68 9.67
C LEU A 69 -16.69 -17.15 9.37
N HIS A 70 -17.94 -17.56 9.13
CA HIS A 70 -18.29 -18.91 8.71
C HIS A 70 -19.11 -18.85 7.43
N PHE A 71 -18.60 -19.46 6.37
CA PHE A 71 -19.31 -19.56 5.09
C PHE A 71 -19.76 -21.00 4.86
N ARG A 72 -20.97 -21.15 4.31
CA ARG A 72 -21.54 -22.45 3.95
C ARG A 72 -21.09 -22.92 2.56
N GLN A 73 -20.52 -22.02 1.79
CA GLN A 73 -20.11 -22.22 0.40
C GLN A 73 -18.65 -21.77 0.21
N SER A 74 -17.94 -22.42 -0.73
CA SER A 74 -16.57 -22.06 -1.07
C SER A 74 -16.46 -20.79 -1.90
N ASP A 75 -17.46 -20.49 -2.73
CA ASP A 75 -17.50 -19.32 -3.59
C ASP A 75 -18.24 -18.20 -2.85
N VAL A 76 -17.48 -17.24 -2.38
CA VAL A 76 -17.99 -16.03 -1.69
C VAL A 76 -17.85 -14.84 -2.62
N TYR A 77 -18.80 -13.93 -2.56
CA TYR A 77 -18.78 -12.68 -3.29
C TYR A 77 -18.73 -11.52 -2.30
N TRP A 78 -17.93 -10.54 -2.61
CA TRP A 78 -17.85 -9.28 -1.89
C TRP A 78 -18.74 -8.26 -2.59
N HIS A 79 -19.77 -7.80 -1.89
CA HIS A 79 -20.71 -6.81 -2.37
C HIS A 79 -20.37 -5.44 -1.79
N LEU A 80 -20.24 -4.43 -2.64
CA LEU A 80 -19.97 -3.06 -2.28
C LEU A 80 -21.21 -2.19 -2.47
N TYR A 81 -21.56 -1.45 -1.43
CA TYR A 81 -22.64 -0.47 -1.43
C TYR A 81 -22.14 0.88 -0.94
N THR A 82 -22.79 1.97 -1.40
CA THR A 82 -22.60 3.31 -0.84
C THR A 82 -23.90 3.79 -0.18
N PHE A 83 -23.72 4.60 0.87
CA PHE A 83 -24.81 5.17 1.65
C PHE A 83 -24.64 6.67 1.82
N GLY A 84 -25.74 7.40 2.03
CA GLY A 84 -25.73 8.83 2.31
C GLY A 84 -25.22 9.18 3.71
N SER A 85 -25.13 8.21 4.64
CA SER A 85 -24.59 8.42 5.98
C SER A 85 -24.07 7.11 6.59
N ARG A 86 -23.10 7.22 7.52
CA ARG A 86 -22.61 6.09 8.32
C ARG A 86 -23.75 5.42 9.10
N LYS A 87 -24.65 6.21 9.71
CA LYS A 87 -25.78 5.68 10.46
C LYS A 87 -26.68 4.77 9.60
N ALA A 88 -26.93 5.15 8.35
CA ALA A 88 -27.73 4.33 7.42
C ALA A 88 -26.99 3.05 7.01
N ALA A 89 -25.67 3.13 6.77
CA ALA A 89 -24.86 1.97 6.45
C ALA A 89 -24.77 0.98 7.62
N GLU A 90 -24.57 1.47 8.84
CA GLU A 90 -24.54 0.63 10.05
C GLU A 90 -25.90 -0.04 10.31
N ALA A 91 -27.01 0.63 10.07
CA ALA A 91 -28.34 0.05 10.20
C ALA A 91 -28.62 -1.06 9.16
N ALA A 92 -28.00 -0.95 7.98
CA ALA A 92 -28.13 -1.92 6.89
C ALA A 92 -27.15 -3.10 7.01
N ARG A 93 -26.09 -2.93 7.78
CA ARG A 93 -24.97 -3.88 7.89
C ARG A 93 -25.42 -5.21 8.51
N SER A 94 -24.93 -6.33 7.97
CA SER A 94 -24.99 -7.64 8.62
C SER A 94 -23.99 -7.71 9.78
N ALA A 95 -24.07 -8.79 10.57
CA ALA A 95 -23.08 -9.04 11.62
C ALA A 95 -21.64 -9.15 11.08
N THR A 96 -21.48 -9.51 9.80
CA THR A 96 -20.19 -9.73 9.13
C THR A 96 -19.79 -8.60 8.19
N GLY A 97 -20.65 -7.59 8.01
CA GLY A 97 -20.36 -6.46 7.13
C GLY A 97 -19.35 -5.47 7.74
N ILE A 98 -18.66 -4.74 6.89
CA ILE A 98 -17.68 -3.71 7.25
C ILE A 98 -18.15 -2.36 6.71
N VAL A 99 -18.31 -1.37 7.60
CA VAL A 99 -18.65 0.01 7.23
C VAL A 99 -17.41 0.88 7.37
N VAL A 100 -17.05 1.60 6.31
CA VAL A 100 -15.93 2.53 6.29
C VAL A 100 -16.32 3.86 5.64
N GLU A 101 -15.55 4.92 5.94
CA GLU A 101 -15.64 6.21 5.25
C GLU A 101 -14.33 6.44 4.52
N GLU A 102 -14.38 6.34 3.19
CA GLU A 102 -13.23 6.50 2.33
C GLU A 102 -13.60 7.23 1.05
N ASP A 103 -12.67 8.00 0.54
CA ASP A 103 -12.82 8.75 -0.72
C ASP A 103 -14.08 9.64 -0.75
N GLY A 104 -14.40 10.25 0.41
CA GLY A 104 -15.55 11.13 0.60
C GLY A 104 -16.91 10.43 0.57
N ARG A 105 -16.95 9.11 0.76
CA ARG A 105 -18.17 8.30 0.73
C ARG A 105 -18.24 7.34 1.91
N VAL A 106 -19.46 6.97 2.28
CA VAL A 106 -19.71 5.87 3.20
C VAL A 106 -19.91 4.59 2.41
N TRP A 107 -19.11 3.58 2.74
CA TRP A 107 -19.10 2.28 2.09
C TRP A 107 -19.56 1.20 3.06
N LEU A 108 -20.33 0.23 2.55
CA LEU A 108 -20.63 -1.01 3.21
C LEU A 108 -20.12 -2.17 2.35
N SER A 109 -19.26 -3.00 2.93
CA SER A 109 -18.81 -4.29 2.37
C SER A 109 -19.61 -5.41 3.02
N GLU A 110 -20.27 -6.23 2.22
CA GLU A 110 -21.00 -7.44 2.65
C GLU A 110 -20.43 -8.66 1.95
N PHE A 111 -20.51 -9.80 2.59
CA PHE A 111 -19.98 -11.07 2.07
C PHE A 111 -21.06 -12.12 1.98
N GLY A 112 -21.19 -12.81 0.86
CA GLY A 112 -22.25 -13.79 0.67
C GLY A 112 -22.27 -14.48 -0.67
N ALA A 113 -23.42 -15.07 -1.01
CA ALA A 113 -23.67 -15.63 -2.33
C ALA A 113 -23.71 -14.51 -3.39
N ARG A 114 -23.55 -14.89 -4.68
CA ARG A 114 -23.60 -13.94 -5.78
C ARG A 114 -24.87 -13.09 -5.80
N ASP A 115 -25.99 -13.71 -5.50
CA ASP A 115 -27.32 -13.12 -5.58
C ASP A 115 -27.80 -12.60 -4.21
N THR A 116 -26.87 -12.30 -3.30
CA THR A 116 -27.23 -11.69 -2.01
C THR A 116 -27.97 -10.38 -2.26
N ALA A 117 -29.20 -10.32 -1.75
CA ALA A 117 -30.05 -9.15 -1.93
C ALA A 117 -29.42 -7.92 -1.27
N PRO A 118 -29.49 -6.74 -1.91
CA PRO A 118 -28.97 -5.52 -1.33
C PRO A 118 -29.74 -5.16 -0.06
N ARG A 119 -29.00 -4.72 0.97
CA ARG A 119 -29.56 -4.29 2.25
C ARG A 119 -29.93 -2.80 2.28
N GLY A 120 -30.19 -2.24 1.12
CA GLY A 120 -30.37 -0.81 0.93
C GLY A 120 -29.07 -0.14 0.47
N GLY A 121 -29.10 1.19 0.34
CA GLY A 121 -28.00 1.93 -0.27
C GLY A 121 -27.94 1.74 -1.80
N LYS A 122 -26.92 2.27 -2.40
CA LYS A 122 -26.63 2.13 -3.84
C LYS A 122 -25.61 1.02 -4.05
N ALA A 123 -26.00 -0.03 -4.76
CA ALA A 123 -25.07 -1.07 -5.18
C ALA A 123 -24.01 -0.48 -6.13
N VAL A 124 -22.74 -0.81 -5.90
CA VAL A 124 -21.60 -0.30 -6.66
C VAL A 124 -20.92 -1.43 -7.44
N ALA A 125 -20.55 -2.52 -6.75
CA ALA A 125 -19.84 -3.62 -7.37
C ALA A 125 -20.10 -4.94 -6.63
N VAL A 126 -19.89 -6.05 -7.37
CA VAL A 126 -19.79 -7.41 -6.83
C VAL A 126 -18.45 -7.97 -7.29
N VAL A 127 -17.59 -8.30 -6.34
CA VAL A 127 -16.24 -8.83 -6.58
C VAL A 127 -16.25 -10.32 -6.29
N GLY A 128 -15.80 -11.14 -7.23
CA GLY A 128 -15.73 -12.58 -7.03
C GLY A 128 -15.98 -13.39 -8.31
N PRO A 129 -16.01 -14.73 -8.21
CA PRO A 129 -15.98 -15.50 -6.96
C PRO A 129 -14.64 -15.39 -6.24
N LEU A 130 -14.69 -15.29 -4.92
CA LEU A 130 -13.58 -15.42 -4.00
C LEU A 130 -13.60 -16.87 -3.50
N GLN A 131 -12.76 -17.74 -4.07
CA GLN A 131 -12.72 -19.16 -3.77
C GLN A 131 -12.00 -19.43 -2.46
N LEU A 132 -12.74 -19.74 -1.42
CA LEU A 132 -12.19 -19.96 -0.08
C LEU A 132 -11.54 -21.35 0.03
N PRO A 133 -10.34 -21.47 0.64
CA PRO A 133 -9.80 -22.74 1.09
C PRO A 133 -10.67 -23.30 2.21
N VAL A 134 -10.52 -24.60 2.50
CA VAL A 134 -11.23 -25.22 3.64
C VAL A 134 -10.62 -24.74 4.95
N ALA A 135 -11.41 -24.11 5.79
CA ALA A 135 -11.00 -23.64 7.12
C ALA A 135 -12.17 -23.73 8.13
N LYS A 136 -11.85 -23.69 9.43
CA LYS A 136 -12.88 -23.66 10.49
C LYS A 136 -13.56 -22.32 10.58
N SER A 137 -12.78 -21.25 10.45
CA SER A 137 -13.26 -19.88 10.43
C SER A 137 -12.34 -19.03 9.55
N TYR A 138 -12.84 -17.88 9.14
CA TYR A 138 -12.12 -16.96 8.27
C TYR A 138 -12.03 -15.58 8.90
N SER A 139 -10.99 -14.85 8.52
CA SER A 139 -10.85 -13.41 8.73
C SER A 139 -10.95 -12.70 7.39
N ALA A 140 -11.72 -11.62 7.33
CA ALA A 140 -11.77 -10.71 6.18
C ALA A 140 -11.11 -9.39 6.57
N VAL A 141 -10.09 -8.99 5.81
CA VAL A 141 -9.36 -7.73 6.01
C VAL A 141 -9.58 -6.84 4.79
N LEU A 142 -10.27 -5.73 5.02
CA LEU A 142 -10.48 -4.69 4.03
C LEU A 142 -9.38 -3.64 4.16
N SER A 143 -8.70 -3.36 3.06
CA SER A 143 -7.65 -2.34 2.97
C SER A 143 -8.05 -1.26 1.96
N TYR A 144 -7.55 -0.06 2.18
CA TYR A 144 -7.62 1.05 1.22
C TYR A 144 -6.20 1.47 0.85
N ALA A 145 -5.93 1.53 -0.45
CA ALA A 145 -4.61 1.88 -0.94
C ALA A 145 -4.66 3.12 -1.85
N VAL A 146 -3.74 4.05 -1.60
CA VAL A 146 -3.42 5.18 -2.46
C VAL A 146 -1.98 5.04 -2.90
N MET A 147 -1.77 4.77 -4.19
CA MET A 147 -0.45 4.50 -4.76
C MET A 147 -0.19 5.40 -5.96
N ARG A 148 1.07 5.76 -6.15
CA ARG A 148 1.51 6.61 -7.26
C ARG A 148 1.78 5.78 -8.51
N PRO A 149 1.75 6.37 -9.69
CA PRO A 149 2.31 5.74 -10.88
C PRO A 149 3.74 5.26 -10.62
N GLY A 150 4.01 4.00 -10.96
CA GLY A 150 5.30 3.35 -10.72
C GLY A 150 5.45 2.66 -9.36
N ASP A 151 4.57 2.90 -8.39
CA ASP A 151 4.58 2.12 -7.15
C ASP A 151 4.18 0.67 -7.43
N SER A 152 4.76 -0.27 -6.68
CA SER A 152 4.41 -1.69 -6.72
C SER A 152 4.22 -2.27 -5.32
N SER A 153 3.55 -3.41 -5.24
CA SER A 153 3.58 -4.23 -4.04
C SER A 153 4.86 -5.08 -3.99
N ARG A 154 5.22 -5.55 -2.80
CA ARG A 154 6.14 -6.70 -2.72
C ARG A 154 5.54 -7.90 -3.44
N VAL A 155 6.42 -8.78 -3.93
CA VAL A 155 5.99 -10.09 -4.39
C VAL A 155 5.59 -10.93 -3.18
N HIS A 156 4.34 -11.39 -3.18
CA HIS A 156 3.75 -12.09 -2.03
C HIS A 156 2.65 -13.06 -2.44
N THR A 157 2.18 -13.84 -1.46
CA THR A 157 0.99 -14.70 -1.58
C THR A 157 0.05 -14.45 -0.41
N HIS A 158 -1.23 -14.78 -0.61
CA HIS A 158 -2.22 -14.89 0.46
C HIS A 158 -2.71 -16.33 0.58
N PRO A 159 -2.89 -16.89 1.79
CA PRO A 159 -3.46 -18.24 1.95
C PRO A 159 -4.94 -18.30 1.56
N GLY A 160 -5.58 -17.17 1.39
CA GLY A 160 -6.93 -17.03 0.88
C GLY A 160 -6.99 -16.17 -0.39
N PRO A 161 -8.18 -16.03 -1.00
CA PRO A 161 -8.36 -15.18 -2.18
C PRO A 161 -8.22 -13.70 -1.82
N GLU A 162 -7.76 -12.92 -2.78
CA GLU A 162 -7.81 -11.47 -2.72
C GLU A 162 -8.65 -10.92 -3.86
N GLY A 163 -9.41 -9.85 -3.56
CA GLY A 163 -10.21 -9.12 -4.54
C GLY A 163 -9.97 -7.63 -4.44
N TRP A 164 -10.13 -6.92 -5.56
CA TRP A 164 -10.00 -5.46 -5.64
C TRP A 164 -11.20 -4.83 -6.31
N TYR A 165 -11.50 -3.62 -5.86
CA TYR A 165 -12.33 -2.65 -6.57
C TYR A 165 -11.55 -1.36 -6.75
N VAL A 166 -11.28 -0.98 -8.01
CA VAL A 166 -10.50 0.21 -8.34
C VAL A 166 -11.41 1.44 -8.34
N LEU A 167 -11.10 2.42 -7.49
CA LEU A 167 -11.84 3.69 -7.38
C LEU A 167 -11.35 4.73 -8.37
N ALA A 168 -10.03 4.77 -8.61
CA ALA A 168 -9.39 5.71 -9.54
C ALA A 168 -8.04 5.15 -10.01
N GLY A 169 -7.58 5.62 -11.17
CA GLY A 169 -6.34 5.18 -11.78
C GLY A 169 -6.44 3.76 -12.36
N GLU A 170 -5.31 3.12 -12.53
CA GLU A 170 -5.18 1.79 -13.10
C GLU A 170 -4.17 0.96 -12.32
N GLN A 171 -4.40 -0.34 -12.26
CA GLN A 171 -3.47 -1.32 -11.70
C GLN A 171 -3.26 -2.47 -12.68
N CYS A 172 -2.07 -3.06 -12.64
CA CYS A 172 -1.72 -4.30 -13.29
C CYS A 172 -1.29 -5.31 -12.23
N LEU A 173 -1.90 -6.49 -12.26
CA LEU A 173 -1.54 -7.61 -11.40
C LEU A 173 -0.80 -8.65 -12.23
N GLU A 174 0.45 -8.92 -11.89
CA GLU A 174 1.24 -9.98 -12.50
C GLU A 174 1.25 -11.22 -11.61
N THR A 175 1.05 -12.36 -12.22
CA THR A 175 1.06 -13.70 -11.61
C THR A 175 1.76 -14.68 -12.53
N PRO A 176 2.08 -15.92 -12.12
CA PRO A 176 2.60 -16.95 -13.02
C PRO A 176 1.70 -17.23 -14.24
N ALA A 177 0.40 -16.99 -14.13
CA ALA A 177 -0.55 -17.17 -15.24
C ALA A 177 -0.51 -16.00 -16.25
N GLY A 178 0.12 -14.89 -15.92
CA GLY A 178 0.24 -13.70 -16.76
C GLY A 178 -0.13 -12.41 -16.05
N ALA A 179 -0.40 -11.37 -16.83
CA ALA A 179 -0.75 -10.05 -16.33
C ALA A 179 -2.21 -9.71 -16.63
N ASN A 180 -2.90 -9.12 -15.66
CA ASN A 180 -4.25 -8.59 -15.79
C ASN A 180 -4.28 -7.12 -15.37
N ARG A 181 -5.09 -6.31 -16.05
CA ARG A 181 -5.24 -4.88 -15.77
C ARG A 181 -6.67 -4.56 -15.33
N ALA A 182 -6.80 -3.60 -14.43
CA ALA A 182 -8.09 -3.07 -14.00
C ALA A 182 -7.99 -1.56 -13.79
N GLY A 183 -8.93 -0.84 -14.38
CA GLY A 183 -9.08 0.62 -14.21
C GLY A 183 -10.25 0.98 -13.31
N ALA A 184 -10.52 2.29 -13.17
CA ALA A 184 -11.58 2.82 -12.34
C ALA A 184 -12.95 2.16 -12.62
N GLY A 185 -13.66 1.73 -11.57
CA GLY A 185 -14.94 1.03 -11.64
C GLY A 185 -14.83 -0.48 -11.90
N GLN A 186 -13.64 -1.00 -12.15
CA GLN A 186 -13.41 -2.42 -12.43
C GLN A 186 -13.00 -3.20 -11.20
N THR A 187 -13.21 -4.51 -11.27
CA THR A 187 -12.86 -5.46 -10.21
C THR A 187 -11.83 -6.48 -10.72
N MET A 188 -11.09 -7.06 -9.80
CA MET A 188 -10.11 -8.10 -10.08
C MET A 188 -10.08 -9.08 -8.91
N THR A 189 -9.71 -10.33 -9.16
CA THR A 189 -9.52 -11.35 -8.12
C THR A 189 -8.29 -12.20 -8.40
N VAL A 190 -7.69 -12.72 -7.34
CA VAL A 190 -6.65 -13.75 -7.39
C VAL A 190 -7.01 -14.88 -6.44
N ARG A 191 -6.63 -16.11 -6.82
CA ARG A 191 -6.88 -17.32 -6.02
C ARG A 191 -5.90 -17.44 -4.85
N PRO A 192 -6.25 -18.27 -3.83
CA PRO A 192 -5.32 -18.58 -2.75
C PRO A 192 -3.97 -19.08 -3.24
N ASN A 193 -2.92 -18.74 -2.52
CA ASN A 193 -1.54 -19.20 -2.72
C ASN A 193 -0.93 -18.90 -4.10
N VAL A 194 -1.52 -18.01 -4.89
CA VAL A 194 -0.93 -17.54 -6.14
C VAL A 194 0.04 -16.42 -5.84
N PRO A 195 1.33 -16.55 -6.17
CA PRO A 195 2.27 -15.44 -6.04
C PRO A 195 1.91 -14.33 -7.01
N MET A 196 2.08 -13.09 -6.54
CA MET A 196 1.67 -11.91 -7.29
C MET A 196 2.49 -10.69 -6.96
N GLU A 197 2.52 -9.77 -7.92
CA GLU A 197 2.97 -8.40 -7.77
C GLU A 197 1.91 -7.47 -8.39
N LEU A 198 1.49 -6.46 -7.63
CA LEU A 198 0.61 -5.41 -8.12
C LEU A 198 1.45 -4.20 -8.49
N ASN A 199 1.25 -3.68 -9.70
CA ASN A 199 1.92 -2.50 -10.22
C ASN A 199 0.89 -1.41 -10.55
N VAL A 200 1.24 -0.15 -10.27
CA VAL A 200 0.43 1.00 -10.65
C VAL A 200 0.90 1.55 -11.97
N ASN A 201 0.05 1.43 -12.98
CA ASN A 201 0.31 1.90 -14.33
C ASN A 201 -0.38 3.25 -14.60
N GLY A 202 -0.06 3.84 -15.74
CA GLY A 202 -0.66 5.12 -16.15
C GLY A 202 -0.01 6.34 -15.50
N THR A 203 -0.72 7.46 -15.47
CA THR A 203 -0.19 8.78 -15.04
C THR A 203 -0.95 9.38 -13.85
N THR A 204 -1.94 8.68 -13.33
CA THR A 204 -2.79 9.16 -12.25
C THR A 204 -2.67 8.27 -11.01
N LEU A 205 -2.94 8.84 -9.83
CA LEU A 205 -2.97 8.08 -8.59
C LEU A 205 -3.97 6.92 -8.69
N ARG A 206 -3.51 5.74 -8.30
CA ARG A 206 -4.39 4.60 -8.10
C ARG A 206 -4.99 4.69 -6.71
N ARG A 207 -6.31 4.61 -6.61
CA ARG A 207 -7.07 4.41 -5.38
C ARG A 207 -7.91 3.17 -5.52
N ALA A 208 -7.82 2.26 -4.56
CA ALA A 208 -8.58 1.03 -4.61
C ALA A 208 -8.82 0.47 -3.22
N PHE A 209 -9.91 -0.26 -3.09
CA PHE A 209 -10.09 -1.23 -2.01
C PHE A 209 -9.44 -2.55 -2.41
N ALA A 210 -8.85 -3.21 -1.41
CA ALA A 210 -8.40 -4.60 -1.48
C ALA A 210 -9.05 -5.38 -0.33
N LEU A 211 -9.49 -6.59 -0.59
CA LEU A 211 -10.08 -7.49 0.39
C LEU A 211 -9.39 -8.83 0.34
N VAL A 212 -8.83 -9.26 1.46
CA VAL A 212 -8.32 -10.63 1.64
C VAL A 212 -9.22 -11.38 2.60
N ILE A 213 -9.69 -12.57 2.22
CA ILE A 213 -10.40 -13.49 3.10
C ILE A 213 -9.52 -14.73 3.29
N HIS A 214 -9.07 -15.00 4.51
CA HIS A 214 -8.12 -16.08 4.79
C HIS A 214 -8.54 -16.87 6.03
N ASP A 215 -7.98 -18.07 6.20
CA ASP A 215 -8.11 -18.85 7.42
C ASP A 215 -7.66 -18.01 8.62
N SER A 216 -8.52 -17.90 9.66
CA SER A 216 -8.25 -17.08 10.84
C SER A 216 -7.01 -17.53 11.64
N THR A 217 -6.51 -18.75 11.42
CA THR A 217 -5.31 -19.30 12.07
C THR A 217 -4.01 -19.01 11.32
N GLN A 218 -4.09 -18.45 10.12
CA GLN A 218 -2.94 -18.18 9.25
C GLN A 218 -2.66 -16.68 9.16
N GLU A 219 -1.41 -16.33 8.88
CA GLU A 219 -1.06 -14.96 8.51
C GLU A 219 -1.76 -14.57 7.21
N ARG A 220 -2.19 -13.33 7.12
CA ARG A 220 -2.90 -12.80 5.95
C ARG A 220 -2.11 -12.93 4.66
N GLY A 221 -0.80 -12.74 4.71
CA GLY A 221 0.07 -12.80 3.54
C GLY A 221 1.53 -13.02 3.92
N VAL A 222 2.25 -13.67 3.05
CA VAL A 222 3.68 -13.99 3.22
C VAL A 222 4.48 -13.59 1.97
N PRO A 223 5.75 -13.18 2.13
CA PRO A 223 6.63 -12.94 0.99
C PRO A 223 6.76 -14.18 0.10
N SER A 224 7.02 -13.97 -1.17
CA SER A 224 7.25 -15.04 -2.15
C SER A 224 8.54 -14.79 -2.93
N ASP A 225 9.27 -15.86 -3.22
CA ASP A 225 10.49 -15.82 -4.04
C ASP A 225 10.23 -15.87 -5.55
N TRP A 226 8.97 -15.95 -5.95
CA TRP A 226 8.59 -15.89 -7.36
C TRP A 226 9.10 -14.58 -7.99
N LYS A 227 9.55 -14.67 -9.25
CA LYS A 227 10.06 -13.50 -9.99
C LYS A 227 9.07 -13.10 -11.07
N PRO A 228 8.50 -11.89 -11.01
CA PRO A 228 7.68 -11.34 -12.09
C PRO A 228 8.45 -11.31 -13.40
N SER A 229 7.76 -11.48 -14.51
CA SER A 229 8.35 -11.42 -15.85
C SER A 229 8.38 -10.00 -16.43
N GLY A 230 7.87 -9.01 -15.70
CA GLY A 230 7.83 -7.61 -16.08
C GLY A 230 6.71 -7.26 -17.07
N LYS A 231 5.68 -8.10 -17.21
CA LYS A 231 4.52 -7.84 -18.08
C LYS A 231 3.67 -6.66 -17.62
N CYS A 232 3.77 -6.32 -16.35
CA CYS A 232 3.17 -5.13 -15.76
C CYS A 232 4.13 -3.93 -15.71
N GLY A 233 5.34 -4.07 -16.21
CA GLY A 233 6.27 -2.96 -16.33
C GLY A 233 5.73 -1.80 -17.16
N PRO A 234 6.37 -0.63 -17.07
CA PRO A 234 6.02 0.55 -17.85
C PRO A 234 6.11 0.31 -19.35
#